data_c72de1ac73f916f4a630158fb945b3ee
#
_entry.id   c72de1ac73f916f4a630158fb945b3ee
#
_cell.length_a   1.000
_cell.length_b   1.000
_cell.length_c   1.000
_cell.angle_alpha   90.00
_cell.angle_beta   90.00
_cell.angle_gamma   90.00
#
_symmetry.space_group_name_H-M   'P 1'
#
loop_
_entity.id
_entity.type
_entity.pdbx_description
1 polymer ?
#
loop_
_entity_poly.entity_id
_entity_poly.type
_entity_poly.pdbx_seq_one_letter_code
_entity_poly.pdbx_strand_id
1 'polypeptide(L)'
;AMFMFYEIALIPMYLLIGVWGSGRKEYAAMKLTLMLMGGSAFLMCGIFGIFYGAGGNTMNIIDIANHTGGAHAIAHNWQLLWFPMTFVGFGVLGALFPFHTWSPDGHASAPTAVSMLHAGVLMKLGGYGCFRIAMYLLPEAANELSWIFLVLTGISVVYGAFSACVQTDLKYINAYSSV
;
A
#
# COMPACT_ATOMS: atom_id res chain seq x y z
N ALA A 1 2.06 -13.45 8.37
CA ALA A 1 1.59 -14.13 7.14
C ALA A 1 1.28 -13.15 6.01
N MET A 2 0.44 -12.12 6.21
CA MET A 2 0.04 -11.16 5.18
C MET A 2 1.23 -10.51 4.44
N PHE A 3 2.23 -10.03 5.17
CA PHE A 3 3.44 -9.44 4.60
C PHE A 3 4.22 -10.43 3.72
N MET A 4 4.38 -11.67 4.17
CA MET A 4 5.07 -12.70 3.40
C MET A 4 4.38 -12.99 2.06
N PHE A 5 3.06 -13.10 2.05
CA PHE A 5 2.31 -13.32 0.80
C PHE A 5 2.37 -12.10 -0.13
N TYR A 6 2.41 -10.90 0.42
CA TYR A 6 2.61 -9.68 -0.35
C TYR A 6 3.97 -9.69 -1.08
N GLU A 7 5.05 -9.99 -0.37
CA GLU A 7 6.40 -10.06 -0.96
C GLU A 7 6.51 -11.17 -2.02
N ILE A 8 5.96 -12.34 -1.76
CA ILE A 8 5.96 -13.44 -2.71
C ILE A 8 5.20 -13.08 -3.99
N ALA A 9 4.13 -12.30 -3.91
CA ALA A 9 3.35 -11.90 -5.08
C ALA A 9 4.10 -10.96 -6.03
N LEU A 10 5.11 -10.23 -5.57
CA LEU A 10 5.90 -9.31 -6.41
C LEU A 10 6.70 -10.04 -7.50
N ILE A 11 7.27 -11.20 -7.19
CA ILE A 11 8.10 -11.97 -8.11
C ILE A 11 7.31 -12.43 -9.34
N PRO A 12 6.16 -13.13 -9.20
CA PRO A 12 5.32 -13.48 -10.34
C PRO A 12 4.84 -12.25 -11.13
N MET A 13 4.49 -11.15 -10.44
CA MET A 13 4.05 -9.92 -11.12
C MET A 13 5.14 -9.33 -12.00
N TYR A 14 6.38 -9.27 -11.50
CA TYR A 14 7.52 -8.81 -12.29
C TYR A 14 7.71 -9.65 -13.55
N LEU A 15 7.68 -10.98 -13.42
CA LEU A 15 7.84 -11.90 -14.55
C LEU A 15 6.67 -11.82 -15.55
N LEU A 16 5.43 -11.76 -15.05
CA LEU A 16 4.25 -11.69 -15.92
C LEU A 16 4.19 -10.39 -16.73
N ILE A 17 4.59 -9.28 -16.16
CA ILE A 17 4.64 -8.00 -16.88
C ILE A 17 5.88 -7.93 -17.77
N GLY A 18 7.04 -8.33 -17.30
CA GLY A 18 8.30 -8.23 -18.03
C GLY A 18 8.37 -9.15 -19.25
N VAL A 19 7.83 -10.37 -19.15
CA VAL A 19 7.86 -11.37 -20.24
C VAL A 19 6.68 -11.19 -21.20
N TRP A 20 5.46 -11.23 -20.67
CA TRP A 20 4.21 -11.23 -21.45
C TRP A 20 3.54 -9.86 -21.60
N GLY A 21 4.13 -8.82 -21.03
CA GLY A 21 3.64 -7.46 -21.15
C GLY A 21 3.78 -6.89 -22.57
N SER A 22 3.19 -5.72 -22.79
CA SER A 22 3.23 -4.95 -24.03
C SER A 22 3.84 -3.57 -23.83
N GLY A 23 4.34 -2.96 -24.91
CA GLY A 23 4.94 -1.63 -24.85
C GLY A 23 6.25 -1.60 -24.07
N ARG A 24 6.43 -0.60 -23.20
CA ARG A 24 7.62 -0.44 -22.35
C ARG A 24 7.58 -1.37 -21.12
N LYS A 25 7.37 -2.65 -21.36
CA LYS A 25 7.13 -3.67 -20.32
C LYS A 25 8.26 -3.81 -19.29
N GLU A 26 9.51 -3.75 -19.74
CA GLU A 26 10.69 -3.89 -18.88
C GLU A 26 10.78 -2.71 -17.90
N TYR A 27 10.61 -1.49 -18.40
CA TYR A 27 10.58 -0.29 -17.56
C TYR A 27 9.42 -0.32 -16.56
N ALA A 28 8.23 -0.69 -16.99
CA ALA A 28 7.04 -0.77 -16.16
C ALA A 28 7.20 -1.83 -15.05
N ALA A 29 7.72 -3.01 -15.40
CA ALA A 29 7.98 -4.09 -14.44
C ALA A 29 9.04 -3.68 -13.40
N MET A 30 10.15 -3.07 -13.83
CA MET A 30 11.20 -2.58 -12.95
C MET A 30 10.68 -1.49 -12.00
N LYS A 31 9.98 -0.49 -12.53
CA LYS A 31 9.41 0.62 -11.76
C LYS A 31 8.43 0.13 -10.70
N LEU A 32 7.52 -0.78 -11.09
CA LEU A 32 6.56 -1.40 -10.19
C LEU A 32 7.28 -2.11 -9.04
N THR A 33 8.25 -2.97 -9.36
CA THR A 33 8.96 -3.78 -8.36
C THR A 33 9.75 -2.89 -7.40
N LEU A 34 10.51 -1.92 -7.89
CA LEU A 34 11.31 -1.03 -7.05
C LEU A 34 10.44 -0.18 -6.12
N MET A 35 9.32 0.35 -6.62
CA MET A 35 8.40 1.14 -5.80
C MET A 35 7.75 0.28 -4.71
N LEU A 36 7.29 -0.92 -5.05
CA LEU A 36 6.65 -1.82 -4.08
C LEU A 36 7.66 -2.35 -3.05
N MET A 37 8.90 -2.67 -3.45
CA MET A 37 9.97 -3.03 -2.50
C MET A 37 10.33 -1.88 -1.56
N GLY A 38 10.36 -0.64 -2.06
CA GLY A 38 10.52 0.55 -1.22
C GLY A 38 9.40 0.68 -0.18
N GLY A 39 8.14 0.49 -0.61
CA GLY A 39 6.97 0.48 0.27
C GLY A 39 7.02 -0.64 1.32
N SER A 40 7.47 -1.83 0.92
CA SER A 40 7.57 -2.97 1.83
C SER A 40 8.64 -2.79 2.91
N ALA A 41 9.72 -2.07 2.63
CA ALA A 41 10.72 -1.74 3.64
C ALA A 41 10.11 -0.86 4.76
N PHE A 42 9.33 0.17 4.41
CA PHE A 42 8.61 0.98 5.39
C PHE A 42 7.59 0.15 6.17
N LEU A 43 6.86 -0.72 5.48
CA LEU A 43 5.88 -1.60 6.10
C LEU A 43 6.53 -2.57 7.09
N MET A 44 7.65 -3.15 6.74
CA MET A 44 8.41 -4.07 7.60
C MET A 44 8.87 -3.37 8.88
N CYS A 45 9.45 -2.17 8.77
CA CYS A 45 9.81 -1.36 9.92
C CYS A 45 8.59 -1.07 10.82
N GLY A 46 7.47 -0.68 10.24
CA GLY A 46 6.23 -0.43 10.97
C GLY A 46 5.68 -1.67 11.68
N ILE A 47 5.67 -2.83 11.04
CA ILE A 47 5.22 -4.09 11.65
C ILE A 47 6.10 -4.49 12.84
N PHE A 48 7.43 -4.40 12.69
CA PHE A 48 8.34 -4.68 13.81
C PHE A 48 8.18 -3.65 14.92
N GLY A 49 7.99 -2.38 14.60
CA GLY A 49 7.73 -1.34 15.59
C GLY A 49 6.47 -1.62 16.41
N ILE A 50 5.39 -2.02 15.76
CA ILE A 50 4.14 -2.43 16.44
C ILE A 50 4.37 -3.68 17.30
N PHE A 51 5.07 -4.68 16.78
CA PHE A 51 5.37 -5.91 17.51
C PHE A 51 6.15 -5.64 18.81
N TYR A 52 7.23 -4.90 18.72
CA TYR A 52 8.03 -4.55 19.90
C TYR A 52 7.30 -3.59 20.85
N GLY A 53 6.54 -2.65 20.31
CA GLY A 53 5.73 -1.73 21.09
C GLY A 53 4.61 -2.42 21.88
N ALA A 54 4.07 -3.53 21.35
CA ALA A 54 3.07 -4.36 22.01
C ALA A 54 3.65 -5.38 23.01
N GLY A 55 4.96 -5.32 23.29
CA GLY A 55 5.63 -6.21 24.25
C GLY A 55 6.32 -7.44 23.65
N GLY A 56 6.32 -7.60 22.34
CA GLY A 56 7.09 -8.63 21.62
C GLY A 56 6.60 -10.08 21.75
N ASN A 57 5.40 -10.30 22.29
CA ASN A 57 4.93 -11.65 22.64
C ASN A 57 4.11 -12.32 21.53
N THR A 58 3.44 -11.55 20.69
CA THR A 58 2.54 -12.10 19.66
C THR A 58 2.50 -11.21 18.41
N MET A 59 2.31 -11.85 17.27
CA MET A 59 2.01 -11.17 15.99
C MET A 59 0.54 -11.33 15.58
N ASN A 60 -0.31 -11.83 16.44
CA ASN A 60 -1.73 -11.93 16.18
C ASN A 60 -2.39 -10.54 16.32
N ILE A 61 -3.04 -10.07 15.27
CA ILE A 61 -3.68 -8.73 15.23
C ILE A 61 -4.69 -8.55 16.36
N ILE A 62 -5.46 -9.58 16.69
CA ILE A 62 -6.49 -9.51 17.75
C ILE A 62 -5.83 -9.38 19.11
N ASP A 63 -4.78 -10.14 19.37
CA ASP A 63 -4.08 -10.08 20.65
C ASP A 63 -3.36 -8.74 20.83
N ILE A 64 -2.72 -8.22 19.77
CA ILE A 64 -2.12 -6.88 19.76
C ILE A 64 -3.17 -5.81 20.04
N ALA A 65 -4.34 -5.88 19.39
CA ALA A 65 -5.42 -4.92 19.59
C ALA A 65 -5.97 -4.96 21.03
N ASN A 66 -6.06 -6.13 21.64
CA ASN A 66 -6.44 -6.28 23.04
C ASN A 66 -5.39 -5.69 23.99
N HIS A 67 -4.11 -5.82 23.67
CA HIS A 67 -3.02 -5.21 24.43
C HIS A 67 -2.95 -3.69 24.26
N THR A 68 -3.20 -3.18 23.04
CA THR A 68 -3.16 -1.72 22.76
C THR A 68 -4.38 -0.97 23.29
N GLY A 69 -5.46 -1.65 23.63
CA GLY A 69 -6.66 -1.05 24.24
C GLY A 69 -6.64 -0.94 25.77
N GLY A 70 -5.58 -1.40 26.45
CA GLY A 70 -5.48 -1.45 27.91
C GLY A 70 -4.29 -0.67 28.49
N ALA A 71 -3.96 -0.97 29.77
CA ALA A 71 -2.86 -0.33 30.50
C ALA A 71 -1.45 -0.54 29.89
N HIS A 72 -1.32 -1.40 28.90
CA HIS A 72 -0.10 -1.69 28.15
C HIS A 72 -0.14 -1.15 26.70
N ALA A 73 -0.94 -0.11 26.46
CA ALA A 73 -0.96 0.57 25.16
C ALA A 73 0.44 1.00 24.74
N ILE A 74 0.73 0.88 23.44
CA ILE A 74 1.97 1.41 22.86
C ILE A 74 2.05 2.89 23.21
N ALA A 75 3.18 3.34 23.76
CA ALA A 75 3.35 4.74 24.13
C ALA A 75 3.04 5.68 22.97
N HIS A 76 2.34 6.77 23.23
CA HIS A 76 1.85 7.71 22.23
C HIS A 76 2.93 8.16 21.22
N ASN A 77 4.13 8.47 21.70
CA ASN A 77 5.26 8.87 20.85
C ASN A 77 5.68 7.78 19.86
N TRP A 78 5.60 6.51 20.26
CA TRP A 78 5.89 5.38 19.39
C TRP A 78 4.78 5.13 18.39
N GLN A 79 3.52 5.36 18.74
CA GLN A 79 2.41 5.30 17.81
C GLN A 79 2.55 6.34 16.71
N LEU A 80 2.93 7.58 17.07
CA LEU A 80 3.16 8.67 16.10
C LEU A 80 4.30 8.37 15.12
N LEU A 81 5.27 7.54 15.50
CA LEU A 81 6.36 7.13 14.61
C LEU A 81 5.97 5.96 13.70
N TRP A 82 5.32 4.94 14.26
CA TRP A 82 5.03 3.70 13.51
C TRP A 82 3.78 3.79 12.63
N PHE A 83 2.84 4.66 12.97
CA PHE A 83 1.64 4.86 12.18
C PHE A 83 1.95 5.39 10.77
N PRO A 84 2.71 6.49 10.58
CA PRO A 84 3.06 6.94 9.24
C PRO A 84 3.84 5.91 8.44
N MET A 85 4.75 5.16 9.07
CA MET A 85 5.54 4.14 8.38
C MET A 85 4.66 3.00 7.85
N THR A 86 3.76 2.47 8.67
CA THR A 86 2.81 1.44 8.24
C THR A 86 1.83 1.95 7.21
N PHE A 87 1.32 3.16 7.42
CA PHE A 87 0.34 3.77 6.50
C PHE A 87 0.95 4.06 5.14
N VAL A 88 2.15 4.63 5.09
CA VAL A 88 2.87 4.87 3.83
C VAL A 88 3.23 3.56 3.15
N GLY A 89 3.70 2.55 3.88
CA GLY A 89 4.00 1.23 3.32
C GLY A 89 2.81 0.59 2.61
N PHE A 90 1.65 0.58 3.25
CA PHE A 90 0.41 0.13 2.61
C PHE A 90 -0.12 1.11 1.56
N GLY A 91 0.11 2.41 1.75
CA GLY A 91 -0.26 3.46 0.79
C GLY A 91 0.49 3.35 -0.52
N VAL A 92 1.77 2.97 -0.51
CA VAL A 92 2.54 2.67 -1.72
C VAL A 92 1.91 1.53 -2.49
N LEU A 93 1.51 0.45 -1.81
CA LEU A 93 0.80 -0.68 -2.41
C LEU A 93 -0.58 -0.28 -2.95
N GLY A 94 -1.30 0.59 -2.24
CA GLY A 94 -2.59 1.14 -2.66
C GLY A 94 -2.49 2.28 -3.68
N ALA A 95 -1.28 2.62 -4.13
CA ALA A 95 -1.00 3.74 -5.05
C ALA A 95 -1.47 5.11 -4.52
N LEU A 96 -1.20 5.38 -3.24
CA LEU A 96 -1.46 6.69 -2.63
C LEU A 96 -0.53 7.76 -3.21
N PHE A 97 -1.05 8.96 -3.46
CA PHE A 97 -0.21 10.11 -3.81
C PHE A 97 0.82 10.40 -2.70
N PRO A 98 2.10 10.66 -3.02
CA PRO A 98 2.73 10.79 -4.34
C PRO A 98 3.27 9.48 -4.95
N PHE A 99 3.10 8.32 -4.31
CA PHE A 99 3.68 7.03 -4.70
C PHE A 99 2.84 6.23 -5.71
N HIS A 100 1.95 6.88 -6.44
CA HIS A 100 1.01 6.23 -7.37
C HIS A 100 1.57 5.97 -8.78
N THR A 101 2.73 6.55 -9.13
CA THR A 101 3.24 6.59 -10.53
C THR A 101 3.55 5.23 -11.15
N TRP A 102 3.76 4.20 -10.34
CA TRP A 102 4.00 2.84 -10.80
C TRP A 102 2.72 2.15 -11.33
N SER A 103 1.56 2.53 -10.79
CA SER A 103 0.29 1.86 -11.09
C SER A 103 -0.17 2.06 -12.54
N PRO A 104 -0.23 3.27 -13.11
CA PRO A 104 -0.61 3.46 -14.52
C PRO A 104 0.31 2.73 -15.50
N ASP A 105 1.62 2.81 -15.30
CA ASP A 105 2.59 2.14 -16.16
C ASP A 105 2.49 0.61 -16.05
N GLY A 106 2.34 0.10 -14.83
CA GLY A 106 2.15 -1.32 -14.55
C GLY A 106 0.89 -1.88 -15.21
N HIS A 107 -0.24 -1.19 -15.08
CA HIS A 107 -1.51 -1.60 -15.70
C HIS A 107 -1.48 -1.54 -17.21
N ALA A 108 -0.93 -0.47 -17.79
CA ALA A 108 -0.88 -0.30 -19.25
C ALA A 108 -0.02 -1.37 -19.93
N SER A 109 1.10 -1.74 -19.31
CA SER A 109 2.03 -2.74 -19.83
C SER A 109 1.61 -4.18 -19.54
N ALA A 110 0.82 -4.43 -18.50
CA ALA A 110 0.40 -5.77 -18.11
C ALA A 110 -0.55 -6.42 -19.11
N PRO A 111 -0.51 -7.77 -19.26
CA PRO A 111 -1.59 -8.52 -19.89
C PRO A 111 -2.92 -8.28 -19.16
N THR A 112 -4.04 -8.35 -19.88
CA THR A 112 -5.38 -8.02 -19.33
C THR A 112 -5.71 -8.81 -18.07
N ALA A 113 -5.42 -10.11 -18.03
CA ALA A 113 -5.66 -10.96 -16.87
C ALA A 113 -4.83 -10.53 -15.64
N VAL A 114 -3.57 -10.15 -15.87
CA VAL A 114 -2.67 -9.65 -14.81
C VAL A 114 -3.14 -8.29 -14.29
N SER A 115 -3.58 -7.41 -15.19
CA SER A 115 -4.12 -6.10 -14.84
C SER A 115 -5.39 -6.22 -13.97
N MET A 116 -6.26 -7.21 -14.25
CA MET A 116 -7.45 -7.49 -13.43
C MET A 116 -7.09 -7.92 -12.01
N LEU A 117 -6.12 -8.82 -11.84
CA LEU A 117 -5.63 -9.25 -10.53
C LEU A 117 -4.97 -8.09 -9.77
N HIS A 118 -4.22 -7.26 -10.48
CA HIS A 118 -3.54 -6.11 -9.92
C HIS A 118 -4.53 -5.10 -9.35
N ALA A 119 -5.50 -4.67 -10.16
CA ALA A 119 -6.52 -3.70 -9.74
C ALA A 119 -7.48 -4.28 -8.70
N GLY A 120 -7.90 -5.54 -8.88
CA GLY A 120 -8.92 -6.17 -8.06
C GLY A 120 -8.44 -6.64 -6.70
N VAL A 121 -7.19 -7.09 -6.58
CA VAL A 121 -6.66 -7.69 -5.36
C VAL A 121 -5.51 -6.89 -4.77
N LEU A 122 -4.41 -6.70 -5.52
CA LEU A 122 -3.19 -6.12 -4.98
C LEU A 122 -3.38 -4.70 -4.44
N MET A 123 -3.98 -3.81 -5.20
CA MET A 123 -4.23 -2.44 -4.74
C MET A 123 -5.21 -2.38 -3.58
N LYS A 124 -6.22 -3.26 -3.57
CA LYS A 124 -7.20 -3.33 -2.46
C LYS A 124 -6.58 -3.87 -1.17
N LEU A 125 -5.55 -4.71 -1.28
CA LEU A 125 -4.79 -5.18 -0.12
C LEU A 125 -4.09 -4.02 0.60
N GLY A 126 -3.62 -3.00 -0.13
CA GLY A 126 -3.08 -1.76 0.45
C GLY A 126 -4.12 -1.03 1.30
N GLY A 127 -5.32 -0.81 0.77
CA GLY A 127 -6.42 -0.21 1.53
C GLY A 127 -6.82 -1.03 2.76
N TYR A 128 -6.97 -2.34 2.60
CA TYR A 128 -7.26 -3.25 3.71
C TYR A 128 -6.19 -3.16 4.81
N GLY A 129 -4.90 -3.14 4.44
CA GLY A 129 -3.80 -3.01 5.37
C GLY A 129 -3.80 -1.69 6.14
N CYS A 130 -4.11 -0.58 5.47
CA CYS A 130 -4.26 0.73 6.12
C CYS A 130 -5.34 0.68 7.21
N PHE A 131 -6.53 0.16 6.91
CA PHE A 131 -7.61 0.07 7.90
C PHE A 131 -7.32 -0.95 8.99
N ARG A 132 -6.93 -2.15 8.62
CA ARG A 132 -6.84 -3.29 9.56
C ARG A 132 -5.58 -3.27 10.43
N ILE A 133 -4.49 -2.73 9.92
CA ILE A 133 -3.22 -2.72 10.66
C ILE A 133 -2.91 -1.32 11.16
N ALA A 134 -2.79 -0.32 10.28
CA ALA A 134 -2.39 1.00 10.72
C ALA A 134 -3.45 1.67 11.62
N MET A 135 -4.69 1.80 11.16
CA MET A 135 -5.72 2.53 11.92
C MET A 135 -6.27 1.72 13.11
N TYR A 136 -6.42 0.41 12.95
CA TYR A 136 -7.01 -0.42 14.00
C TYR A 136 -6.07 -0.68 15.18
N LEU A 137 -4.77 -0.85 14.92
CA LEU A 137 -3.77 -1.12 15.96
C LEU A 137 -3.22 0.15 16.61
N LEU A 138 -3.28 1.30 15.91
CA LEU A 138 -2.72 2.57 16.37
C LEU A 138 -3.79 3.69 16.33
N PRO A 139 -4.88 3.58 17.11
CA PRO A 139 -6.03 4.48 17.00
C PRO A 139 -5.72 5.92 17.44
N GLU A 140 -4.84 6.14 18.41
CA GLU A 140 -4.47 7.48 18.87
C GLU A 140 -3.72 8.26 17.81
N ALA A 141 -2.68 7.66 17.22
CA ALA A 141 -1.93 8.26 16.12
C ALA A 141 -2.80 8.43 14.87
N ALA A 142 -3.72 7.50 14.61
CA ALA A 142 -4.67 7.62 13.53
C ALA A 142 -5.58 8.85 13.68
N ASN A 143 -6.06 9.14 14.88
CA ASN A 143 -6.89 10.32 15.14
C ASN A 143 -6.11 11.64 14.96
N GLU A 144 -4.88 11.71 15.44
CA GLU A 144 -4.07 12.92 15.30
C GLU A 144 -3.61 13.19 13.87
N LEU A 145 -3.16 12.15 13.17
CA LEU A 145 -2.58 12.28 11.83
C LEU A 145 -3.60 12.09 10.71
N SER A 146 -4.85 11.75 11.03
CA SER A 146 -5.91 11.50 10.04
C SER A 146 -6.10 12.64 9.03
N TRP A 147 -6.00 13.88 9.46
CA TRP A 147 -6.18 15.04 8.59
C TRP A 147 -5.12 15.13 7.49
N ILE A 148 -3.85 14.77 7.79
CA ILE A 148 -2.76 14.77 6.80
C ILE A 148 -3.05 13.72 5.72
N PHE A 149 -3.39 12.50 6.15
CA PHE A 149 -3.67 11.41 5.22
C PHE A 149 -4.99 11.61 4.47
N LEU A 150 -5.98 12.27 5.08
CA LEU A 150 -7.22 12.66 4.41
C LEU A 150 -6.95 13.67 3.28
N VAL A 151 -6.08 14.64 3.51
CA VAL A 151 -5.67 15.58 2.46
C VAL A 151 -4.91 14.88 1.34
N LEU A 152 -3.96 13.99 1.67
CA LEU A 152 -3.22 13.21 0.68
C LEU A 152 -4.12 12.30 -0.16
N THR A 153 -5.07 11.62 0.47
CA THR A 153 -6.03 10.77 -0.25
C THR A 153 -6.99 11.60 -1.08
N GLY A 154 -7.43 12.78 -0.58
CA GLY A 154 -8.23 13.72 -1.34
C GLY A 154 -7.53 14.22 -2.60
N ILE A 155 -6.26 14.58 -2.49
CA ILE A 155 -5.43 14.94 -3.66
C ILE A 155 -5.33 13.77 -4.62
N SER A 156 -5.12 12.54 -4.11
CA SER A 156 -5.03 11.33 -4.93
C SER A 156 -6.31 11.10 -5.75
N VAL A 157 -7.48 11.26 -5.13
CA VAL A 157 -8.78 11.11 -5.80
C VAL A 157 -8.95 12.14 -6.92
N VAL A 158 -8.73 13.42 -6.60
CA VAL A 158 -8.90 14.52 -7.57
C VAL A 158 -7.89 14.38 -8.71
N TYR A 159 -6.61 14.15 -8.39
CA TYR A 159 -5.56 13.98 -9.38
C TYR A 159 -5.84 12.76 -10.28
N GLY A 160 -6.21 11.62 -9.70
CA GLY A 160 -6.53 10.40 -10.44
C GLY A 160 -7.71 10.59 -11.39
N ALA A 161 -8.76 11.26 -10.94
CA ALA A 161 -9.94 11.55 -11.75
C ALA A 161 -9.62 12.46 -12.94
N PHE A 162 -8.93 13.58 -12.73
CA PHE A 162 -8.53 14.47 -13.83
C PHE A 162 -7.54 13.82 -14.79
N SER A 163 -6.59 13.05 -14.26
CA SER A 163 -5.64 12.31 -15.09
C SER A 163 -6.34 11.28 -15.97
N ALA A 164 -7.37 10.60 -15.47
CA ALA A 164 -8.16 9.66 -16.26
C ALA A 164 -8.91 10.35 -17.41
N CYS A 165 -9.43 11.57 -17.19
CA CYS A 165 -10.15 12.32 -18.22
C CYS A 165 -9.27 12.76 -19.40
N VAL A 166 -7.98 12.96 -19.17
CA VAL A 166 -7.04 13.45 -20.21
C VAL A 166 -6.42 12.29 -21.01
N GLN A 167 -6.50 11.05 -20.53
CA GLN A 167 -5.93 9.91 -21.24
C GLN A 167 -6.75 9.52 -22.46
N THR A 168 -6.05 9.08 -23.50
CA THR A 168 -6.66 8.57 -24.76
C THR A 168 -6.71 7.04 -24.80
N ASP A 169 -5.81 6.37 -24.10
CA ASP A 169 -5.74 4.91 -24.04
C ASP A 169 -6.63 4.35 -22.93
N LEU A 170 -7.53 3.41 -23.29
CA LEU A 170 -8.44 2.76 -22.33
C LEU A 170 -7.75 2.09 -21.17
N LYS A 171 -6.56 1.51 -21.36
CA LYS A 171 -5.78 0.89 -20.29
C LYS A 171 -5.30 1.92 -19.28
N TYR A 172 -4.84 3.09 -19.73
CA TYR A 172 -4.42 4.18 -18.85
C TYR A 172 -5.61 4.81 -18.12
N ILE A 173 -6.76 4.98 -18.81
CA ILE A 173 -8.00 5.47 -18.19
C ILE A 173 -8.40 4.55 -17.03
N ASN A 174 -8.42 3.25 -17.25
CA ASN A 174 -8.77 2.27 -16.22
C ASN A 174 -7.75 2.23 -15.08
N ALA A 175 -6.47 2.41 -15.38
CA ALA A 175 -5.41 2.46 -14.39
C ALA A 175 -5.55 3.67 -13.46
N TYR A 176 -5.77 4.87 -14.00
CA TYR A 176 -6.00 6.07 -13.19
C TYR A 176 -7.32 6.02 -12.42
N SER A 177 -8.35 5.39 -12.97
CA SER A 177 -9.58 5.12 -12.24
C SER A 177 -9.36 4.21 -11.03
N SER A 178 -8.43 3.28 -11.11
CA SER A 178 -8.06 2.40 -9.98
C SER A 178 -7.28 3.14 -8.89
N VAL A 179 -6.44 4.09 -9.25
CA VAL A 179 -5.70 4.98 -8.33
C VAL A 179 -6.64 5.88 -7.56
#